data_9cb90fd7a721c88cd96e51a5fed4a87b
#
_entry.id   9cb90fd7a721c88cd96e51a5fed4a87b
#
_cell.length_a   1.000
_cell.length_b   1.000
_cell.length_c   1.000
_cell.angle_alpha   90.00
_cell.angle_beta   90.00
_cell.angle_gamma   90.00
#
_symmetry.space_group_name_H-M   'P 1'
#
loop_
_entity.id
_entity.type
_entity.pdbx_description
1 polymer ?
#
loop_
_entity_poly.entity_id
_entity_poly.type
_entity_poly.pdbx_seq_one_letter_code
_entity_poly.pdbx_strand_id
1 'polypeptide(L)'
;ANMIKLRVSLSDSLYKIKPDSYVIGVAGGRIFFAANGKGMYEMNVPLNNFPIGVATFKLYDEQKQLVSNRAVYKQEESVSVSIATNQKVYDAREWVKMDVNVNDYSGKPVASRFSVSVTDDAYELNAPYDSLIRARLLLKNWLGNKSFCPEQLTQLIKDNQSMDWAMISQEHKAVENIITPDSIPETLTIKGKKKKKKNQ
;
A
#
# COMPACT_ATOMS: atom_id res chain seq x y z
N ALA A 1 -6.72 -10.84 10.23
CA ALA A 1 -6.53 -11.08 8.80
C ALA A 1 -6.62 -9.74 8.09
N ASN A 2 -5.56 -9.39 7.37
CA ASN A 2 -5.47 -8.12 6.65
C ASN A 2 -6.25 -8.24 5.32
N MET A 3 -7.55 -7.89 5.36
CA MET A 3 -8.49 -8.02 4.23
C MET A 3 -9.14 -6.69 3.91
N ILE A 4 -9.23 -6.38 2.63
CA ILE A 4 -10.03 -5.25 2.13
C ILE A 4 -11.37 -5.76 1.63
N LYS A 5 -12.44 -5.07 1.98
CA LYS A 5 -13.76 -5.26 1.39
C LYS A 5 -13.93 -4.30 0.21
N LEU A 6 -13.97 -4.86 -0.98
CA LEU A 6 -14.30 -4.13 -2.20
C LEU A 6 -15.79 -4.22 -2.49
N ARG A 7 -16.38 -3.09 -2.84
CA ARG A 7 -17.78 -3.00 -3.28
C ARG A 7 -17.84 -2.35 -4.64
N VAL A 8 -18.44 -3.06 -5.59
CA VAL A 8 -18.79 -2.50 -6.91
C VAL A 8 -20.24 -2.06 -6.87
N SER A 9 -20.48 -0.78 -7.12
CA SER A 9 -21.81 -0.17 -7.16
C SER A 9 -22.09 0.31 -8.57
N LEU A 10 -23.34 0.24 -9.00
CA LEU A 10 -23.81 0.69 -10.31
C LEU A 10 -24.65 1.95 -10.18
N SER A 11 -24.66 2.79 -11.20
CA SER A 11 -25.64 3.84 -11.36
C SER A 11 -27.03 3.26 -11.64
N ASP A 12 -28.06 4.04 -11.44
CA ASP A 12 -29.46 3.62 -11.63
C ASP A 12 -29.73 3.10 -13.05
N SER A 13 -29.08 3.68 -14.06
CA SER A 13 -29.19 3.25 -15.46
C SER A 13 -28.64 1.86 -15.71
N LEU A 14 -27.55 1.48 -15.03
CA LEU A 14 -26.89 0.18 -15.17
C LEU A 14 -27.46 -0.89 -14.24
N TYR A 15 -28.23 -0.48 -13.24
CA TYR A 15 -28.79 -1.40 -12.24
C TYR A 15 -29.68 -2.48 -12.85
N LYS A 16 -30.46 -2.11 -13.88
CA LYS A 16 -31.36 -3.04 -14.60
C LYS A 16 -30.60 -4.00 -15.52
N ILE A 17 -29.53 -3.53 -16.13
CA ILE A 17 -28.74 -4.27 -17.13
C ILE A 17 -27.85 -5.30 -16.44
N LYS A 18 -27.32 -4.98 -15.24
CA LYS A 18 -26.40 -5.82 -14.47
C LYS A 18 -25.22 -6.29 -15.33
N PRO A 19 -24.40 -5.38 -15.86
CA PRO A 19 -23.29 -5.72 -16.74
C PRO A 19 -22.26 -6.60 -16.01
N ASP A 20 -21.55 -7.39 -16.78
CA ASP A 20 -20.37 -8.08 -16.29
C ASP A 20 -19.21 -7.08 -16.11
N SER A 21 -18.36 -7.32 -15.14
CA SER A 21 -17.20 -6.47 -14.88
C SER A 21 -16.03 -7.27 -14.30
N TYR A 22 -14.83 -6.72 -14.48
CA TYR A 22 -13.58 -7.33 -14.04
C TYR A 22 -12.88 -6.40 -13.08
N VAL A 23 -12.42 -6.94 -11.95
CA VAL A 23 -11.61 -6.20 -10.97
C VAL A 23 -10.22 -6.77 -10.95
N ILE A 24 -9.22 -5.92 -11.10
CA ILE A 24 -7.80 -6.29 -11.03
C ILE A 24 -7.13 -5.48 -9.93
N GLY A 25 -6.41 -6.16 -9.06
CA GLY A 25 -5.55 -5.53 -8.04
C GLY A 25 -4.09 -5.56 -8.48
N VAL A 26 -3.49 -4.40 -8.60
CA VAL A 26 -2.14 -4.19 -9.14
C VAL A 26 -1.26 -3.49 -8.11
N ALA A 27 -0.01 -3.92 -7.98
CA ALA A 27 1.01 -3.21 -7.22
C ALA A 27 2.36 -3.36 -7.92
N GLY A 28 3.16 -2.29 -8.01
CA GLY A 28 4.47 -2.31 -8.65
C GLY A 28 4.46 -2.84 -10.09
N GLY A 29 3.37 -2.62 -10.84
CA GLY A 29 3.22 -3.08 -12.22
C GLY A 29 2.89 -4.57 -12.38
N ARG A 30 2.57 -5.29 -11.30
CA ARG A 30 2.20 -6.70 -11.31
C ARG A 30 0.78 -6.90 -10.81
N ILE A 31 0.08 -7.91 -11.36
CA ILE A 31 -1.26 -8.31 -10.92
C ILE A 31 -1.12 -9.25 -9.71
N PHE A 32 -1.78 -8.91 -8.62
CA PHE A 32 -1.84 -9.71 -7.38
C PHE A 32 -3.24 -10.24 -7.10
N PHE A 33 -4.24 -9.69 -7.77
CA PHE A 33 -5.63 -10.09 -7.62
C PHE A 33 -6.37 -9.87 -8.93
N ALA A 34 -7.23 -10.82 -9.30
CA ALA A 34 -8.18 -10.68 -10.40
C ALA A 34 -9.48 -11.41 -10.05
N ALA A 35 -10.60 -10.77 -10.34
CA ALA A 35 -11.93 -11.35 -10.16
C ALA A 35 -12.90 -10.77 -11.18
N ASN A 36 -13.95 -11.51 -11.48
CA ASN A 36 -15.08 -11.00 -12.25
C ASN A 36 -16.36 -11.07 -11.43
N GLY A 37 -17.32 -10.24 -11.78
CA GLY A 37 -18.62 -10.18 -11.14
C GLY A 37 -19.67 -9.61 -12.07
N LYS A 38 -20.93 -9.78 -11.70
CA LYS A 38 -22.08 -9.29 -12.46
C LYS A 38 -22.94 -8.37 -11.63
N GLY A 39 -23.25 -7.21 -12.18
CA GLY A 39 -24.09 -6.23 -11.49
C GLY A 39 -23.37 -5.62 -10.27
N MET A 40 -24.10 -5.44 -9.17
CA MET A 40 -23.51 -4.99 -7.89
C MET A 40 -23.06 -6.20 -7.07
N TYR A 41 -21.85 -6.12 -6.53
CA TYR A 41 -21.29 -7.18 -5.71
C TYR A 41 -20.28 -6.64 -4.69
N GLU A 42 -20.00 -7.46 -3.71
CA GLU A 42 -18.95 -7.24 -2.72
C GLU A 42 -18.02 -8.43 -2.69
N MET A 43 -16.73 -8.16 -2.50
CA MET A 43 -15.71 -9.20 -2.37
C MET A 43 -14.70 -8.83 -1.28
N ASN A 44 -14.15 -9.84 -0.65
CA ASN A 44 -13.05 -9.68 0.30
C ASN A 44 -11.73 -10.04 -0.39
N VAL A 45 -10.80 -9.11 -0.39
CA VAL A 45 -9.49 -9.28 -1.02
C VAL A 45 -8.43 -9.41 0.06
N PRO A 46 -7.68 -10.52 0.11
CA PRO A 46 -6.58 -10.67 1.06
C PRO A 46 -5.41 -9.76 0.66
N LEU A 47 -5.07 -8.82 1.53
CA LEU A 47 -3.92 -7.93 1.32
C LEU A 47 -2.57 -8.60 1.53
N ASN A 48 -2.54 -9.77 2.15
CA ASN A 48 -1.28 -10.47 2.42
C ASN A 48 -0.49 -10.78 1.14
N ASN A 49 -1.18 -10.97 0.02
CA ASN A 49 -0.55 -11.24 -1.26
C ASN A 49 0.06 -10.00 -1.92
N PHE A 50 -0.33 -8.80 -1.48
CA PHE A 50 0.19 -7.57 -2.04
C PHE A 50 1.48 -7.14 -1.34
N PRO A 51 2.44 -6.54 -2.06
CA PRO A 51 3.58 -5.91 -1.43
C PRO A 51 3.14 -4.71 -0.59
N ILE A 52 4.03 -4.28 0.31
CA ILE A 52 3.86 -3.06 1.08
C ILE A 52 3.84 -1.85 0.14
N GLY A 53 3.07 -0.83 0.48
CA GLY A 53 2.94 0.39 -0.31
C GLY A 53 1.58 0.50 -0.99
N VAL A 54 1.56 1.10 -2.17
CA VAL A 54 0.31 1.40 -2.89
C VAL A 54 -0.11 0.23 -3.76
N ALA A 55 -1.32 -0.27 -3.53
CA ALA A 55 -2.04 -1.17 -4.41
C ALA A 55 -3.17 -0.40 -5.11
N THR A 56 -3.38 -0.62 -6.39
CA THR A 56 -4.46 -0.01 -7.16
C THR A 56 -5.42 -1.09 -7.64
N PHE A 57 -6.69 -0.94 -7.29
CA PHE A 57 -7.77 -1.75 -7.82
C PHE A 57 -8.38 -1.05 -9.02
N LYS A 58 -8.45 -1.74 -10.14
CA LYS A 58 -8.97 -1.25 -11.41
C LYS A 58 -10.21 -2.05 -11.78
N LEU A 59 -11.30 -1.35 -12.09
CA LEU A 59 -12.56 -1.93 -12.55
C LEU A 59 -12.66 -1.74 -14.06
N TYR A 60 -12.92 -2.81 -14.78
CA TYR A 60 -13.12 -2.85 -16.21
C TYR A 60 -14.54 -3.33 -16.55
N ASP A 61 -15.11 -2.82 -17.62
CA ASP A 61 -16.38 -3.29 -18.17
C ASP A 61 -16.25 -4.56 -19.04
N GLU A 62 -17.35 -4.97 -19.66
CA GLU A 62 -17.40 -6.14 -20.57
C GLU A 62 -16.48 -5.97 -21.78
N GLN A 63 -16.28 -4.73 -22.26
CA GLN A 63 -15.40 -4.38 -23.36
C GLN A 63 -13.94 -4.21 -22.94
N LYS A 64 -13.63 -4.56 -21.67
CA LYS A 64 -12.31 -4.39 -21.06
C LYS A 64 -11.83 -2.92 -21.03
N GLN A 65 -12.75 -1.96 -21.01
CA GLN A 65 -12.43 -0.56 -20.82
C GLN A 65 -12.35 -0.23 -19.33
N LEU A 66 -11.37 0.57 -18.94
CA LEU A 66 -11.21 1.01 -17.56
C LEU A 66 -12.34 1.98 -17.19
N VAL A 67 -13.19 1.57 -16.24
CA VAL A 67 -14.35 2.35 -15.78
C VAL A 67 -14.02 3.12 -14.50
N SER A 68 -13.26 2.51 -13.59
CA SER A 68 -12.93 3.12 -12.30
C SER A 68 -11.64 2.56 -11.75
N ASN A 69 -10.98 3.33 -10.91
CA ASN A 69 -9.83 2.85 -10.14
C ASN A 69 -9.87 3.36 -8.71
N ARG A 70 -9.22 2.64 -7.81
CA ARG A 70 -9.08 3.00 -6.41
C ARG A 70 -7.70 2.59 -5.90
N ALA A 71 -6.92 3.54 -5.46
CA ALA A 71 -5.67 3.27 -4.78
C ALA A 71 -5.91 3.03 -3.28
N VAL A 72 -5.16 2.11 -2.72
CA VAL A 72 -5.18 1.75 -1.30
C VAL A 72 -3.73 1.60 -0.83
N TYR A 73 -3.43 2.10 0.34
CA TYR A 73 -2.12 1.94 0.95
C TYR A 73 -2.11 0.75 1.90
N LYS A 74 -1.23 -0.22 1.62
CA LYS A 74 -0.93 -1.30 2.56
C LYS A 74 0.20 -0.86 3.47
N GLN A 75 -0.13 -0.69 4.75
CA GLN A 75 0.85 -0.36 5.77
C GLN A 75 1.75 -1.55 6.07
N GLU A 76 2.99 -1.27 6.39
CA GLU A 76 3.96 -2.27 6.83
C GLU A 76 3.71 -2.66 8.29
N GLU A 77 3.86 -3.94 8.59
CA GLU A 77 4.13 -4.40 9.94
C GLU A 77 5.58 -4.00 10.25
N SER A 78 5.76 -3.01 11.12
CA SER A 78 7.06 -2.36 11.31
C SER A 78 8.09 -3.29 11.96
N VAL A 79 9.25 -3.37 11.34
CA VAL A 79 10.48 -3.87 11.99
C VAL A 79 10.93 -2.82 13.01
N SER A 80 11.23 -3.23 14.24
CA SER A 80 11.80 -2.35 15.24
C SER A 80 13.33 -2.48 15.26
N VAL A 81 14.01 -1.35 15.26
CA VAL A 81 15.46 -1.27 15.40
C VAL A 81 15.76 -0.57 16.72
N SER A 82 16.51 -1.21 17.58
CA SER A 82 17.02 -0.61 18.81
C SER A 82 18.55 -0.56 18.79
N ILE A 83 19.08 0.57 19.19
CA ILE A 83 20.52 0.82 19.26
C ILE A 83 20.84 1.15 20.71
N ALA A 84 21.81 0.45 21.27
CA ALA A 84 22.33 0.72 22.61
C ALA A 84 23.85 0.84 22.55
N THR A 85 24.38 1.80 23.26
CA THR A 85 25.83 1.99 23.43
C THR A 85 26.27 1.48 24.80
N ASN A 86 27.52 1.04 24.92
CA ASN A 86 28.04 0.53 26.16
C ASN A 86 28.21 1.60 27.26
N GLN A 87 28.26 2.88 26.87
CA GLN A 87 28.35 4.02 27.77
C GLN A 87 27.44 5.15 27.31
N LYS A 88 27.12 6.09 28.21
CA LYS A 88 26.32 7.29 27.87
C LYS A 88 27.17 8.47 27.46
N VAL A 89 28.41 8.50 27.90
CA VAL A 89 29.39 9.59 27.66
C VAL A 89 30.71 8.95 27.31
N TYR A 90 31.40 9.47 26.35
CA TYR A 90 32.69 9.01 25.85
C TYR A 90 33.70 10.16 25.83
N ASP A 91 34.95 9.83 26.07
CA ASP A 91 36.04 10.77 25.90
C ASP A 91 36.44 10.90 24.42
N ALA A 92 37.18 11.95 24.11
CA ALA A 92 37.66 12.18 22.76
C ALA A 92 38.52 10.99 22.30
N ARG A 93 38.20 10.42 21.12
CA ARG A 93 38.87 9.26 20.52
C ARG A 93 38.67 7.92 21.26
N GLU A 94 37.71 7.84 22.14
CA GLU A 94 37.34 6.58 22.78
C GLU A 94 36.58 5.65 21.81
N TRP A 95 36.76 4.33 22.00
CA TRP A 95 36.06 3.32 21.23
C TRP A 95 34.59 3.19 21.69
N VAL A 96 33.67 3.31 20.78
CA VAL A 96 32.24 3.12 21.02
C VAL A 96 31.84 1.73 20.61
N LYS A 97 31.35 0.93 21.56
CA LYS A 97 30.68 -0.34 21.25
C LYS A 97 29.19 -0.11 21.15
N MET A 98 28.61 -0.55 20.03
CA MET A 98 27.20 -0.37 19.73
C MET A 98 26.53 -1.73 19.51
N ASP A 99 25.46 -2.00 20.21
CA ASP A 99 24.61 -3.17 20.04
C ASP A 99 23.36 -2.76 19.25
N VAL A 100 23.17 -3.40 18.08
CA VAL A 100 22.03 -3.15 17.19
C VAL A 100 21.13 -4.37 17.20
N ASN A 101 19.90 -4.21 17.65
CA ASN A 101 18.90 -5.27 17.65
C ASN A 101 17.79 -4.94 16.64
N VAL A 102 17.48 -5.91 15.77
CA VAL A 102 16.42 -5.80 14.79
C VAL A 102 15.39 -6.88 15.06
N ASN A 103 14.15 -6.46 15.35
CA ASN A 103 13.06 -7.38 15.66
C ASN A 103 11.90 -7.17 14.69
N ASP A 104 11.17 -8.25 14.38
CA ASP A 104 9.90 -8.16 13.65
C ASP A 104 8.79 -7.57 14.54
N TYR A 105 7.59 -7.40 13.98
CA TYR A 105 6.42 -6.89 14.69
C TYR A 105 5.98 -7.76 15.89
N SER A 106 6.41 -9.02 15.95
CA SER A 106 6.15 -9.94 17.06
C SER A 106 7.23 -9.87 18.15
N GLY A 107 8.24 -9.02 17.98
CA GLY A 107 9.38 -8.88 18.89
C GLY A 107 10.45 -9.95 18.71
N LYS A 108 10.39 -10.78 17.67
CA LYS A 108 11.41 -11.80 17.40
C LYS A 108 12.59 -11.21 16.63
N PRO A 109 13.84 -11.59 16.97
CA PRO A 109 15.02 -11.18 16.23
C PRO A 109 14.97 -11.62 14.77
N VAL A 110 15.34 -10.71 13.87
CA VAL A 110 15.36 -10.94 12.43
C VAL A 110 16.76 -10.70 11.87
N ALA A 111 17.27 -11.67 11.09
CA ALA A 111 18.50 -11.47 10.34
C ALA A 111 18.30 -10.36 9.28
N SER A 112 19.02 -9.28 9.41
CA SER A 112 18.83 -8.08 8.60
C SER A 112 20.15 -7.55 8.05
N ARG A 113 20.08 -6.87 6.91
CA ARG A 113 21.18 -6.05 6.39
C ARG A 113 20.83 -4.59 6.66
N PHE A 114 21.73 -3.86 7.25
CA PHE A 114 21.57 -2.45 7.55
C PHE A 114 22.83 -1.66 7.21
N SER A 115 22.69 -0.36 7.05
CA SER A 115 23.78 0.59 6.96
C SER A 115 23.79 1.48 8.22
N VAL A 116 24.95 1.88 8.63
CA VAL A 116 25.12 2.78 9.78
C VAL A 116 25.74 4.08 9.27
N SER A 117 25.20 5.20 9.70
CA SER A 117 25.75 6.53 9.52
C SER A 117 25.94 7.16 10.89
N VAL A 118 27.10 7.76 11.11
CA VAL A 118 27.43 8.48 12.35
C VAL A 118 27.71 9.92 11.98
N THR A 119 27.00 10.85 12.60
CA THR A 119 27.15 12.27 12.40
C THR A 119 27.33 12.97 13.73
N ASP A 120 27.98 14.12 13.73
CA ASP A 120 28.08 14.99 14.89
C ASP A 120 26.70 15.67 15.14
N ASP A 121 26.24 15.70 16.40
CA ASP A 121 25.01 16.36 16.81
C ASP A 121 24.93 17.84 16.39
N ALA A 122 26.09 18.51 16.30
CA ALA A 122 26.15 19.90 15.84
C ALA A 122 25.68 20.06 14.36
N TYR A 123 25.69 18.96 13.59
CA TYR A 123 25.24 18.95 12.19
C TYR A 123 23.90 18.21 12.01
N GLU A 124 23.21 17.89 13.10
CA GLU A 124 21.91 17.27 13.02
C GLU A 124 20.92 18.25 12.39
N LEU A 125 20.70 18.05 11.12
CA LEU A 125 19.58 18.68 10.45
C LEU A 125 18.31 18.01 11.03
N ASN A 126 17.48 18.79 11.70
CA ASN A 126 16.18 18.39 12.29
C ASN A 126 15.17 17.83 11.26
N ALA A 127 15.63 17.14 10.23
CA ALA A 127 14.78 16.56 9.21
C ALA A 127 14.51 15.11 9.56
N PRO A 128 13.25 14.68 9.58
CA PRO A 128 12.87 13.28 9.83
C PRO A 128 13.21 12.41 8.59
N TYR A 129 14.52 12.20 8.35
CA TYR A 129 15.02 11.51 7.16
C TYR A 129 14.49 10.08 7.01
N ASP A 130 14.28 9.36 8.10
CA ASP A 130 13.78 7.98 8.07
C ASP A 130 12.41 7.89 7.44
N SER A 131 11.52 8.79 7.82
CA SER A 131 10.17 8.85 7.25
C SER A 131 10.19 9.24 5.78
N LEU A 132 11.18 10.02 5.35
CA LEU A 132 11.33 10.49 3.98
C LEU A 132 11.80 9.36 3.05
N ILE A 133 12.73 8.52 3.50
CA ILE A 133 13.20 7.35 2.74
C ILE A 133 12.06 6.35 2.58
N ARG A 134 11.34 6.02 3.66
CA ARG A 134 10.17 5.14 3.62
C ARG A 134 9.08 5.70 2.70
N ALA A 135 8.75 6.97 2.83
CA ALA A 135 7.76 7.63 1.98
C ALA A 135 8.15 7.55 0.50
N ARG A 136 9.39 7.85 0.17
CA ARG A 136 9.87 7.79 -1.21
C ARG A 136 9.84 6.38 -1.77
N LEU A 137 10.25 5.38 -1.01
CA LEU A 137 10.24 3.98 -1.47
C LEU A 137 8.83 3.44 -1.65
N LEU A 138 7.94 3.68 -0.69
CA LEU A 138 6.61 3.10 -0.67
C LEU A 138 5.59 3.86 -1.53
N LEU A 139 5.77 5.17 -1.67
CA LEU A 139 4.87 6.06 -2.40
C LEU A 139 5.43 6.52 -3.75
N LYS A 140 6.66 6.16 -4.11
CA LYS A 140 7.34 6.66 -5.32
C LYS A 140 6.48 6.57 -6.58
N ASN A 141 5.89 5.40 -6.82
CA ASN A 141 5.08 5.17 -8.02
C ASN A 141 3.75 5.92 -7.99
N TRP A 142 3.28 6.28 -6.80
CA TRP A 142 2.03 7.01 -6.60
C TRP A 142 2.24 8.52 -6.60
N LEU A 143 3.32 9.00 -6.00
CA LEU A 143 3.65 10.43 -5.95
C LEU A 143 3.98 11.00 -7.33
N GLY A 144 4.51 10.18 -8.25
CA GLY A 144 4.98 10.64 -9.56
C GLY A 144 6.01 11.76 -9.43
N ASN A 145 5.79 12.83 -10.20
CA ASN A 145 6.65 14.03 -10.16
C ASN A 145 6.21 15.10 -9.13
N LYS A 146 5.25 14.78 -8.26
CA LYS A 146 4.78 15.74 -7.25
C LYS A 146 5.79 15.83 -6.11
N SER A 147 6.16 17.05 -5.75
CA SER A 147 6.95 17.36 -4.56
C SER A 147 6.04 17.53 -3.37
N PHE A 148 6.22 16.70 -2.37
CA PHE A 148 5.66 16.90 -1.04
C PHE A 148 6.77 17.33 -0.10
N CYS A 149 6.46 18.22 0.82
CA CYS A 149 7.44 18.52 1.85
C CYS A 149 7.60 17.34 2.82
N PRO A 150 8.77 17.17 3.44
CA PRO A 150 9.06 16.05 4.32
C PRO A 150 8.04 15.84 5.43
N GLU A 151 7.55 16.92 6.02
CA GLU A 151 6.58 16.92 7.10
C GLU A 151 5.24 16.34 6.67
N GLN A 152 4.76 16.72 5.47
CA GLN A 152 3.52 16.20 4.90
C GLN A 152 3.61 14.70 4.64
N LEU A 153 4.73 14.22 4.07
CA LEU A 153 4.94 12.80 3.83
C LEU A 153 4.99 11.99 5.13
N THR A 154 5.65 12.54 6.15
CA THR A 154 5.72 11.92 7.47
C THR A 154 4.35 11.77 8.10
N GLN A 155 3.53 12.82 8.01
CA GLN A 155 2.17 12.81 8.54
C GLN A 155 1.27 11.84 7.80
N LEU A 156 1.34 11.79 6.47
CA LEU A 156 0.58 10.84 5.64
C LEU A 156 0.86 9.39 6.00
N ILE A 157 2.12 9.02 6.26
CA ILE A 157 2.48 7.63 6.59
C ILE A 157 2.02 7.24 8.00
N LYS A 158 2.01 8.19 8.93
CA LYS A 158 1.62 7.93 10.33
C LYS A 158 0.11 7.82 10.52
N ASP A 159 -0.69 8.48 9.67
CA ASP A 159 -2.14 8.53 9.80
C ASP A 159 -2.83 7.86 8.61
N ASN A 160 -3.46 6.73 8.86
CA ASN A 160 -4.18 5.95 7.86
C ASN A 160 -5.33 6.74 7.21
N GLN A 161 -6.00 7.60 7.95
CA GLN A 161 -7.12 8.38 7.44
C GLN A 161 -6.63 9.46 6.46
N SER A 162 -5.59 10.19 6.84
CA SER A 162 -4.94 11.17 5.96
C SER A 162 -4.39 10.54 4.70
N MET A 163 -3.82 9.32 4.82
CA MET A 163 -3.35 8.56 3.67
C MET A 163 -4.50 8.16 2.74
N ASP A 164 -5.63 7.70 3.28
CA ASP A 164 -6.80 7.32 2.47
C ASP A 164 -7.41 8.54 1.76
N TRP A 165 -7.54 9.68 2.44
CA TRP A 165 -7.95 10.94 1.82
C TRP A 165 -7.01 11.38 0.70
N ALA A 166 -5.70 11.26 0.91
CA ALA A 166 -4.72 11.57 -0.11
C ALA A 166 -4.86 10.65 -1.33
N MET A 167 -5.14 9.36 -1.10
CA MET A 167 -5.37 8.39 -2.18
C MET A 167 -6.65 8.68 -2.98
N ILE A 168 -7.71 9.19 -2.33
CA ILE A 168 -8.95 9.58 -3.00
C ILE A 168 -8.78 10.87 -3.78
N SER A 169 -8.14 11.88 -3.20
CA SER A 169 -8.08 13.24 -3.75
C SER A 169 -7.17 13.38 -4.97
N GLN A 170 -6.30 12.40 -5.19
CA GLN A 170 -5.42 12.41 -6.34
C GLN A 170 -6.06 11.66 -7.49
N GLU A 171 -6.46 12.39 -8.54
CA GLU A 171 -6.72 11.79 -9.84
C GLU A 171 -5.46 11.02 -10.26
N HIS A 172 -5.54 9.70 -10.15
CA HIS A 172 -4.54 8.86 -10.76
C HIS A 172 -4.67 9.03 -12.27
N LYS A 173 -3.79 9.83 -12.85
CA LYS A 173 -3.37 9.54 -14.21
C LYS A 173 -2.84 8.13 -14.14
N ALA A 174 -3.69 7.18 -14.54
CA ALA A 174 -3.31 5.79 -14.63
C ALA A 174 -1.94 5.76 -15.28
N VAL A 175 -1.02 4.99 -14.71
CA VAL A 175 0.14 4.54 -15.47
C VAL A 175 -0.45 3.64 -16.55
N GLU A 176 -0.80 4.26 -17.67
CA GLU A 176 -1.68 3.73 -18.72
C GLU A 176 -1.13 2.47 -19.39
N ASN A 177 0.11 2.06 -19.15
CA ASN A 177 0.78 1.24 -20.14
C ASN A 177 1.38 -0.08 -19.62
N ILE A 178 0.95 -0.63 -18.48
CA ILE A 178 1.60 -1.87 -17.98
C ILE A 178 0.66 -3.10 -18.02
N ILE A 179 -0.64 -2.91 -18.15
CA ILE A 179 -1.59 -4.02 -18.22
C ILE A 179 -2.46 -3.83 -19.43
N THR A 180 -2.16 -4.55 -20.51
CA THR A 180 -3.05 -4.65 -21.64
C THR A 180 -4.28 -5.50 -21.26
N PRO A 181 -5.47 -5.25 -21.81
CA PRO A 181 -6.64 -6.09 -21.59
C PRO A 181 -6.40 -7.58 -21.80
N ASP A 182 -5.47 -7.93 -22.67
CA ASP A 182 -5.09 -9.32 -22.97
C ASP A 182 -4.29 -10.02 -21.86
N SER A 183 -3.73 -9.26 -20.92
CA SER A 183 -3.03 -9.81 -19.74
C SER A 183 -3.96 -10.18 -18.58
N ILE A 184 -5.28 -9.97 -18.72
CA ILE A 184 -6.28 -10.35 -17.72
C ILE A 184 -6.47 -11.87 -17.79
N PRO A 185 -6.15 -12.63 -16.74
CA PRO A 185 -6.36 -14.09 -16.76
C PRO A 185 -7.85 -14.40 -16.90
N GLU A 186 -8.22 -15.21 -17.88
CA GLU A 186 -9.61 -15.61 -18.12
C GLU A 186 -10.23 -16.50 -17.02
N THR A 187 -9.43 -16.98 -16.05
CA THR A 187 -9.77 -18.13 -15.22
C THR A 187 -10.03 -17.87 -13.74
N LEU A 188 -10.06 -16.63 -13.27
CA LEU A 188 -10.40 -16.35 -11.88
C LEU A 188 -11.88 -15.98 -11.70
N THR A 189 -12.73 -17.00 -11.68
CA THR A 189 -14.17 -16.83 -11.38
C THR A 189 -14.41 -17.02 -9.89
N ILE A 190 -14.71 -15.93 -9.16
CA ILE A 190 -15.20 -16.03 -7.79
C ILE A 190 -16.72 -16.14 -7.82
N LYS A 191 -17.25 -17.35 -7.56
CA LYS A 191 -18.68 -17.56 -7.37
C LYS A 191 -19.11 -16.98 -6.02
N GLY A 192 -19.69 -15.80 -6.00
CA GLY A 192 -20.30 -15.21 -4.80
C GLY A 192 -21.55 -15.98 -4.38
N LYS A 193 -21.59 -16.48 -3.15
CA LYS A 193 -22.84 -17.02 -2.56
C LYS A 193 -23.79 -15.88 -2.26
N LYS A 194 -24.96 -15.82 -2.90
CA LYS A 194 -26.09 -14.97 -2.51
C LYS A 194 -26.53 -15.33 -1.09
N LYS A 195 -26.37 -14.41 -0.13
CA LYS A 195 -27.13 -14.50 1.13
C LYS A 195 -28.59 -14.19 0.82
N LYS A 196 -29.48 -15.20 0.89
CA LYS A 196 -30.93 -14.98 0.92
C LYS A 196 -31.25 -14.15 2.17
N LYS A 197 -31.83 -12.96 2.02
CA LYS A 197 -32.51 -12.26 3.11
C LYS A 197 -33.68 -13.17 3.52
N LYS A 198 -33.70 -13.65 4.77
CA LYS A 198 -34.92 -14.16 5.40
C LYS A 198 -35.77 -12.94 5.67
N ASN A 199 -36.92 -12.86 4.99
CA ASN A 199 -38.03 -11.97 5.42
C ASN A 199 -38.56 -12.53 6.73
N GLN A 200 -38.52 -11.73 7.76
CA GLN A 200 -39.43 -11.77 8.88
C GLN A 200 -40.40 -10.61 8.71
#